data_973e913d63ea096e57cf42efb8e0fb50
#
_entry.id   973e913d63ea096e57cf42efb8e0fb50
#
_cell.length_a   1.000
_cell.length_b   1.000
_cell.length_c   1.000
_cell.angle_alpha   90.00
_cell.angle_beta   90.00
_cell.angle_gamma   90.00
#
_symmetry.space_group_name_H-M   'P 1'
#
loop_
_entity.id
_entity.type
_entity.pdbx_description
1 polymer ?
#
loop_
_entity_poly.entity_id
_entity_poly.type
_entity_poly.pdbx_seq_one_letter_code
_entity_poly.pdbx_strand_id
1 'polypeptide(L)'
;RDVAPSRGLGDVYKRQILNQRSQDMLTANSWNVCQYATLVHMIAQVSGLEPGEFVHVIADAHIYDKHVPIVEELIKREPYDAPKFVLDKSITDFYKFTPDSVHFEDYKYHEFTEKIPVAI
;
A
#
# COMPACT_ATOMS: atom_id res chain seq x y z
N ARG A 1 -4.78 1.51 22.48
CA ARG A 1 -5.48 1.43 21.19
C ARG A 1 -6.93 1.04 21.43
N ASP A 2 -7.79 1.91 21.05
CA ASP A 2 -9.20 1.65 21.13
C ASP A 2 -9.65 0.92 19.88
N VAL A 3 -9.99 -0.35 20.02
CA VAL A 3 -10.50 -1.14 18.91
C VAL A 3 -12.01 -1.18 19.04
N ALA A 4 -12.67 -0.34 18.27
CA ALA A 4 -14.10 -0.52 18.10
C ALA A 4 -14.33 -1.87 17.45
N PRO A 5 -15.00 -2.79 18.11
CA PRO A 5 -15.31 -4.06 17.49
C PRO A 5 -16.22 -3.83 16.29
N SER A 6 -15.96 -4.53 15.20
CA SER A 6 -16.87 -4.48 14.06
C SER A 6 -18.26 -4.96 14.49
N ARG A 7 -19.22 -4.08 14.41
CA ARG A 7 -20.58 -4.31 14.87
C ARG A 7 -21.60 -4.08 13.75
N GLY A 8 -21.16 -4.12 12.51
CA GLY A 8 -22.02 -3.86 11.39
C GLY A 8 -22.49 -2.40 11.36
N LEU A 9 -23.69 -2.12 11.75
CA LEU A 9 -24.29 -0.80 11.65
C LEU A 9 -23.56 0.31 12.43
N GLY A 10 -22.70 -0.03 13.38
CA GLY A 10 -21.91 0.92 14.14
C GLY A 10 -20.49 1.11 13.66
N ASP A 11 -20.05 0.38 12.63
CA ASP A 11 -18.68 0.43 12.15
C ASP A 11 -18.50 1.58 11.17
N VAL A 12 -17.61 2.53 11.52
CA VAL A 12 -17.30 3.71 10.69
C VAL A 12 -16.06 3.51 9.81
N TYR A 13 -15.44 2.33 9.84
CA TYR A 13 -14.21 2.05 9.13
C TYR A 13 -14.43 1.17 7.90
N LYS A 14 -13.71 1.51 6.83
CA LYS A 14 -13.55 0.62 5.67
C LYS A 14 -12.30 -0.23 5.90
N ARG A 15 -12.49 -1.52 6.06
CA ARG A 15 -11.40 -2.51 6.14
C ARG A 15 -11.38 -3.37 4.88
N GLN A 16 -10.21 -3.90 4.57
CA GLN A 16 -10.05 -4.71 3.37
C GLN A 16 -9.05 -5.84 3.61
N ILE A 17 -9.36 -7.01 3.05
CA ILE A 17 -8.43 -8.14 2.97
C ILE A 17 -8.11 -8.36 1.50
N LEU A 18 -6.82 -8.33 1.16
CA LEU A 18 -6.32 -8.73 -0.14
C LEU A 18 -5.77 -10.15 -0.04
N ASN A 19 -6.36 -11.07 -0.76
CA ASN A 19 -5.83 -12.41 -0.92
C ASN A 19 -5.05 -12.47 -2.24
N GLN A 20 -3.74 -12.58 -2.14
CA GLN A 20 -2.85 -12.60 -3.30
C GLN A 20 -2.23 -13.98 -3.46
N ARG A 21 -2.41 -14.57 -4.65
CA ARG A 21 -1.89 -15.90 -4.94
C ARG A 21 -0.37 -15.94 -4.94
N SER A 22 0.27 -14.94 -5.52
CA SER A 22 1.71 -14.91 -5.73
C SER A 22 2.23 -13.48 -5.67
N GLN A 23 3.40 -13.28 -5.06
CA GLN A 23 3.99 -11.96 -4.89
C GLN A 23 5.51 -12.00 -5.03
N ASP A 24 6.02 -11.28 -6.02
CA ASP A 24 7.44 -10.92 -6.09
C ASP A 24 7.72 -9.81 -5.06
N MET A 25 8.45 -10.16 -4.03
CA MET A 25 8.66 -9.27 -2.90
C MET A 25 9.54 -8.06 -3.23
N LEU A 26 10.44 -8.17 -4.21
CA LEU A 26 11.31 -7.06 -4.59
C LEU A 26 10.64 -6.13 -5.60
N THR A 27 10.15 -6.68 -6.72
CA THR A 27 9.75 -5.85 -7.86
C THR A 27 8.31 -5.38 -7.81
N ALA A 28 7.42 -6.12 -7.16
CA ALA A 28 5.99 -5.86 -7.25
C ALA A 28 5.30 -5.56 -5.92
N ASN A 29 5.84 -6.01 -4.79
CA ASN A 29 5.14 -5.89 -3.51
C ASN A 29 4.79 -4.44 -3.15
N SER A 30 5.74 -3.53 -3.24
CA SER A 30 5.51 -2.12 -2.88
C SER A 30 4.42 -1.48 -3.74
N TRP A 31 4.42 -1.77 -5.04
CA TRP A 31 3.41 -1.24 -5.96
C TRP A 31 2.03 -1.81 -5.65
N ASN A 32 1.94 -3.11 -5.43
CA ASN A 32 0.66 -3.75 -5.14
C ASN A 32 0.08 -3.28 -3.80
N VAL A 33 0.90 -3.18 -2.76
CA VAL A 33 0.46 -2.66 -1.46
C VAL A 33 -0.03 -1.23 -1.57
N CYS A 34 0.73 -0.35 -2.24
CA CYS A 34 0.32 1.04 -2.44
C CYS A 34 -0.97 1.15 -3.24
N GLN A 35 -1.13 0.35 -4.29
CA GLN A 35 -2.34 0.34 -5.10
C GLN A 35 -3.58 0.00 -4.27
N TYR A 36 -3.53 -1.09 -3.53
CA TYR A 36 -4.69 -1.54 -2.75
C TYR A 36 -4.93 -0.71 -1.50
N ALA A 37 -3.88 -0.17 -0.88
CA ALA A 37 -4.03 0.78 0.21
C ALA A 37 -4.70 2.08 -0.26
N THR A 38 -4.32 2.58 -1.44
CA THR A 38 -4.98 3.73 -2.06
C THR A 38 -6.45 3.44 -2.32
N LEU A 39 -6.78 2.23 -2.80
CA LEU A 39 -8.16 1.82 -3.03
C LEU A 39 -8.99 1.83 -1.73
N VAL A 40 -8.42 1.42 -0.60
CA VAL A 40 -9.08 1.52 0.70
C VAL A 40 -9.48 2.96 1.01
N HIS A 41 -8.56 3.91 0.81
CA HIS A 41 -8.82 5.32 1.02
C HIS A 41 -9.90 5.88 0.08
N MET A 42 -9.84 5.51 -1.20
CA MET A 42 -10.80 5.96 -2.21
C MET A 42 -12.23 5.49 -1.87
N ILE A 43 -12.37 4.19 -1.58
CA ILE A 43 -13.68 3.62 -1.23
C ILE A 43 -14.19 4.19 0.10
N ALA A 44 -13.32 4.33 1.10
CA ALA A 44 -13.70 4.94 2.37
C ALA A 44 -14.25 6.36 2.16
N GLN A 45 -13.55 7.18 1.39
CA GLN A 45 -13.95 8.56 1.16
C GLN A 45 -15.33 8.66 0.49
N VAL A 46 -15.56 7.95 -0.61
CA VAL A 46 -16.85 8.02 -1.34
C VAL A 46 -18.00 7.38 -0.59
N SER A 47 -17.72 6.53 0.39
CA SER A 47 -18.72 5.87 1.25
C SER A 47 -18.95 6.60 2.56
N GLY A 48 -18.24 7.69 2.83
CA GLY A 48 -18.34 8.42 4.10
C GLY A 48 -17.76 7.65 5.30
N LEU A 49 -16.81 6.74 5.04
CA LEU A 49 -16.15 5.93 6.06
C LEU A 49 -14.72 6.39 6.28
N GLU A 50 -14.13 6.04 7.42
CA GLU A 50 -12.71 6.22 7.67
C GLU A 50 -11.92 5.03 7.15
N PRO A 51 -10.70 5.23 6.59
CA PRO A 51 -9.84 4.12 6.22
C PRO A 51 -9.38 3.36 7.46
N GLY A 52 -9.58 2.04 7.46
CA GLY A 52 -9.20 1.14 8.54
C GLY A 52 -8.06 0.21 8.12
N GLU A 53 -8.07 -1.00 8.63
CA GLU A 53 -7.02 -1.97 8.35
C GLU A 53 -7.05 -2.45 6.90
N PHE A 54 -5.86 -2.58 6.34
CA PHE A 54 -5.61 -3.31 5.11
C PHE A 54 -4.80 -4.57 5.47
N VAL A 55 -5.40 -5.73 5.29
CA VAL A 55 -4.78 -7.03 5.59
C VAL A 55 -4.35 -7.67 4.27
N HIS A 56 -3.07 -7.95 4.15
CA HIS A 56 -2.48 -8.55 2.96
C HIS A 56 -2.09 -10.00 3.24
N VAL A 57 -2.78 -10.94 2.63
CA VAL A 57 -2.51 -12.38 2.74
C VAL A 57 -1.87 -12.86 1.44
N ILE A 58 -0.67 -13.40 1.54
CA ILE A 58 0.11 -13.84 0.39
C ILE A 58 0.33 -15.35 0.51
N ALA A 59 -0.13 -16.11 -0.49
CA ALA A 59 0.05 -17.57 -0.49
C ALA A 59 1.46 -17.98 -0.92
N ASP A 60 2.03 -17.29 -1.92
CA ASP A 60 3.37 -17.54 -2.43
C ASP A 60 4.16 -16.23 -2.47
N ALA A 61 4.80 -15.91 -1.35
CA ALA A 61 5.73 -14.79 -1.28
C ALA A 61 7.13 -15.29 -1.66
N HIS A 62 7.72 -14.69 -2.70
CA HIS A 62 9.00 -15.17 -3.21
C HIS A 62 9.97 -14.04 -3.52
N ILE A 63 11.26 -14.39 -3.47
CA ILE A 63 12.39 -13.56 -3.90
C ILE A 63 13.19 -14.42 -4.86
N TYR A 64 13.44 -13.92 -6.07
CA TYR A 64 14.28 -14.65 -7.03
C TYR A 64 15.74 -14.64 -6.59
N ASP A 65 16.47 -15.72 -6.87
CA ASP A 65 17.87 -15.87 -6.48
C ASP A 65 18.75 -14.69 -6.92
N LYS A 66 18.54 -14.19 -8.12
CA LYS A 66 19.27 -13.03 -8.66
C LYS A 66 18.98 -11.73 -7.90
N HIS A 67 17.89 -11.68 -7.16
CA HIS A 67 17.47 -10.50 -6.41
C HIS A 67 17.93 -10.51 -4.95
N VAL A 68 18.38 -11.66 -4.43
CA VAL A 68 18.76 -11.79 -3.01
C VAL A 68 19.81 -10.76 -2.59
N PRO A 69 20.92 -10.53 -3.31
CA PRO A 69 21.90 -9.52 -2.91
C PRO A 69 21.32 -8.11 -2.85
N ILE A 70 20.39 -7.78 -3.74
CA ILE A 70 19.70 -6.47 -3.75
C ILE A 70 18.82 -6.33 -2.51
N VAL A 71 18.05 -7.36 -2.17
CA VAL A 71 17.20 -7.38 -0.99
C VAL A 71 18.04 -7.26 0.29
N GLU A 72 19.15 -7.98 0.39
CA GLU A 72 20.07 -7.91 1.53
C GLU A 72 20.61 -6.48 1.73
N GLU A 73 20.87 -5.75 0.67
CA GLU A 73 21.27 -4.35 0.75
C GLU A 73 20.12 -3.45 1.20
N LEU A 74 18.94 -3.67 0.66
CA LEU A 74 17.76 -2.85 0.99
C LEU A 74 17.34 -2.97 2.45
N ILE A 75 17.38 -4.16 3.02
CA ILE A 75 16.98 -4.38 4.43
C ILE A 75 17.95 -3.77 5.44
N LYS A 76 19.15 -3.39 5.03
CA LYS A 76 20.13 -2.70 5.88
C LYS A 76 19.89 -1.20 5.99
N ARG A 77 19.05 -0.65 5.13
CA ARG A 77 18.77 0.79 5.11
C ARG A 77 17.89 1.18 6.28
N GLU A 78 18.25 2.29 6.94
CA GLU A 78 17.41 2.87 7.98
C GLU A 78 16.14 3.46 7.35
N PRO A 79 14.95 3.07 7.82
CA PRO A 79 13.72 3.65 7.29
C PRO A 79 13.55 5.10 7.72
N TYR A 80 12.98 5.91 6.87
CA TYR A 80 12.49 7.24 7.22
C TYR A 80 11.09 7.14 7.82
N ASP A 81 10.65 8.24 8.42
CA ASP A 81 9.26 8.34 8.87
C ASP A 81 8.30 8.16 7.68
N ALA A 82 7.15 7.56 7.95
CA ALA A 82 6.13 7.35 6.93
C ALA A 82 5.65 8.69 6.37
N PRO A 83 5.55 8.84 5.05
CA PRO A 83 4.99 10.04 4.45
C PRO A 83 3.50 10.15 4.75
N LYS A 84 2.98 11.36 4.64
CA LYS A 84 1.55 11.60 4.74
C LYS A 84 0.89 11.35 3.38
N PHE A 85 -0.06 10.43 3.34
CA PHE A 85 -0.90 10.19 2.16
C PHE A 85 -2.03 11.22 2.12
N VAL A 86 -2.18 11.89 0.99
CA VAL A 86 -3.22 12.90 0.78
C VAL A 86 -4.05 12.56 -0.44
N LEU A 87 -5.35 12.44 -0.23
CA LEU A 87 -6.35 12.24 -1.27
C LEU A 87 -7.21 13.49 -1.39
N ASP A 88 -7.51 13.94 -2.61
CA ASP A 88 -8.35 15.10 -2.85
C ASP A 88 -9.74 14.90 -2.22
N LYS A 89 -10.01 15.66 -1.15
CA LYS A 89 -11.24 15.53 -0.36
C LYS A 89 -12.49 16.04 -1.07
N SER A 90 -12.35 16.78 -2.14
CA SER A 90 -13.48 17.30 -2.92
C SER A 90 -14.17 16.23 -3.77
N ILE A 91 -13.50 15.10 -4.02
CA ILE A 91 -14.00 14.04 -4.88
C ILE A 91 -14.92 13.11 -4.07
N THR A 92 -16.17 13.04 -4.48
CA THR A 92 -17.21 12.21 -3.88
C THR A 92 -17.73 11.10 -4.79
N ASP A 93 -17.35 11.12 -6.07
CA ASP A 93 -17.66 10.10 -7.06
C ASP A 93 -16.40 9.28 -7.34
N PHE A 94 -16.46 7.99 -7.10
CA PHE A 94 -15.32 7.07 -7.29
C PHE A 94 -14.69 7.17 -8.69
N TYR A 95 -15.50 7.35 -9.71
CA TYR A 95 -15.03 7.38 -11.10
C TYR A 95 -14.38 8.71 -11.51
N LYS A 96 -14.36 9.68 -10.61
CA LYS A 96 -13.71 10.98 -10.85
C LYS A 96 -12.31 11.09 -10.29
N PHE A 97 -11.82 10.08 -9.60
CA PHE A 97 -10.43 10.04 -9.17
C PHE A 97 -9.48 9.96 -10.36
N THR A 98 -8.41 10.72 -10.31
CA THR A 98 -7.33 10.73 -11.29
C THR A 98 -5.99 10.58 -10.58
N PRO A 99 -4.88 10.29 -11.27
CA PRO A 99 -3.56 10.28 -10.65
C PRO A 99 -3.22 11.56 -9.89
N ASP A 100 -3.72 12.70 -10.33
CA ASP A 100 -3.50 14.00 -9.68
C ASP A 100 -4.29 14.17 -8.37
N SER A 101 -5.24 13.27 -8.10
CA SER A 101 -6.03 13.28 -6.85
C SER A 101 -5.24 12.80 -5.64
N VAL A 102 -4.09 12.16 -5.86
CA VAL A 102 -3.27 11.53 -4.83
C VAL A 102 -1.88 12.13 -4.81
N HIS A 103 -1.39 12.48 -3.63
CA HIS A 103 0.00 12.85 -3.45
C HIS A 103 0.50 12.49 -2.05
N PHE A 104 1.82 12.52 -1.87
CA PHE A 104 2.46 12.33 -0.59
C PHE A 104 3.09 13.63 -0.12
N GLU A 105 2.99 13.89 1.19
CA GLU A 105 3.71 14.96 1.86
C GLU A 105 4.83 14.36 2.72
N ASP A 106 5.96 15.06 2.81
CA ASP A 106 7.11 14.65 3.63
C ASP A 106 7.66 13.26 3.25
N TYR A 107 7.68 12.96 1.97
CA TYR A 107 8.18 11.69 1.47
C TYR A 107 9.70 11.73 1.30
N LYS A 108 10.41 11.09 2.23
CA LYS A 108 11.86 10.89 2.19
C LYS A 108 12.16 9.44 1.85
N TYR A 109 13.11 9.22 0.98
CA TYR A 109 13.50 7.88 0.56
C TYR A 109 14.98 7.83 0.20
N HIS A 110 15.57 6.63 0.26
CA HIS A 110 16.89 6.37 -0.27
C HIS A 110 16.78 6.10 -1.77
N GLU A 111 17.64 6.75 -2.55
CA GLU A 111 17.68 6.47 -3.98
C GLU A 111 18.07 5.01 -4.24
N PHE A 112 17.36 4.41 -5.18
CA PHE A 112 17.67 3.08 -5.68
C PHE A 112 18.23 3.21 -7.11
N THR A 113 19.52 3.01 -7.25
CA THR A 113 20.26 3.22 -8.52
C THR A 113 20.61 1.92 -9.24
N GLU A 114 20.46 0.77 -8.58
CA GLU A 114 20.77 -0.51 -9.17
C GLU A 114 19.71 -0.96 -10.16
N LYS A 115 20.16 -1.53 -11.27
CA LYS A 115 19.27 -2.17 -12.22
C LYS A 115 18.88 -3.56 -11.71
N ILE A 116 17.59 -3.79 -11.55
CA ILE A 116 17.07 -5.10 -11.16
C ILE A 116 17.05 -6.01 -12.40
N PRO A 117 17.81 -7.12 -12.40
CA PRO A 117 17.81 -8.03 -13.54
C PRO A 117 16.47 -8.77 -13.64
N VAL A 118 16.05 -9.04 -14.86
CA VAL A 118 14.87 -9.88 -15.09
C VAL A 118 15.20 -11.31 -14.65
N ALA A 119 14.34 -11.85 -13.81
CA ALA A 119 14.43 -13.25 -13.40
C ALA A 119 13.85 -14.15 -14.53
N ILE A 120 14.67 -15.07 -15.00
CA ILE A 120 14.29 -16.04 -16.04
C ILE A 120 14.45 -17.44 -15.45
#